data_b569d5c697093b05b107ef06b5a6630f
#
_entry.id   b569d5c697093b05b107ef06b5a6630f
#
_cell.length_a   1.000
_cell.length_b   1.000
_cell.length_c   1.000
_cell.angle_alpha   90.00
_cell.angle_beta   90.00
_cell.angle_gamma   90.00
#
_symmetry.space_group_name_H-M   'P 1'
#
loop_
_entity.id
_entity.type
_entity.pdbx_description
1 polymer ?
#
loop_
_entity_poly.entity_id
_entity_poly.type
_entity_poly.pdbx_seq_one_letter_code
_entity_poly.pdbx_strand_id
1 'polypeptide(L)'
;MYLSVQDFFYNLYTDVLAQPLIIKVCIFFIFSGILIAIIAFSSVSIIRYRYNKKEEERSKLIPKIDNYFNDLYLKNIGFENVDIKQDIAVSIGKLTNKKLDLIVERLILFKHNFKLENEGVLRVMEALNLDNHLIDKLGFSTTKRKIRGFKELANLAVSAHDSELLPFTYSKNKEIRSEARSAYLKLSKNDPFKFFDEANEYLTQWDQIVLLAHIKTIENLAIPNFSKWISYSSNASVISFCLKMCAYFNQTESISSIITFLSTPNHLLRAEAIETLGDLHAREAEPMMKYLYQNQPTVCQVAILRTLGKLKTGKSLDFLAAEFSHGSNVDLRKNAANSIITHGEKGIEMIASLKENTDEYGKLILTHIENPLIMLK
;
A
#
# COMPACT_ATOMS: atom_id res chain seq x y z
N MET A 1 21.55 71.79 -5.75
CA MET A 1 22.73 70.94 -5.89
C MET A 1 22.27 69.50 -6.01
N TYR A 2 21.94 69.04 -7.20
CA TYR A 2 21.55 67.63 -7.46
C TYR A 2 22.86 66.82 -7.67
N LEU A 3 23.26 66.08 -6.64
CA LEU A 3 24.25 65.03 -6.83
C LEU A 3 23.68 64.04 -7.87
N SER A 4 24.42 63.77 -8.94
CA SER A 4 23.96 62.77 -9.93
C SER A 4 23.88 61.42 -9.22
N VAL A 5 22.96 60.55 -9.66
CA VAL A 5 22.83 59.21 -9.12
C VAL A 5 24.16 58.43 -9.19
N GLN A 6 25.00 58.77 -10.17
CA GLN A 6 26.36 58.21 -10.30
C GLN A 6 27.29 58.68 -9.19
N ASP A 7 27.26 59.97 -8.82
CA ASP A 7 28.09 60.50 -7.72
C ASP A 7 27.69 59.93 -6.36
N PHE A 8 26.39 59.66 -6.15
CA PHE A 8 25.92 59.00 -4.95
C PHE A 8 26.47 57.58 -4.80
N PHE A 9 26.39 56.76 -5.86
CA PHE A 9 26.92 55.39 -5.83
C PHE A 9 28.44 55.34 -5.78
N TYR A 10 29.15 56.30 -6.38
CA TYR A 10 30.61 56.40 -6.28
C TYR A 10 31.05 56.73 -4.82
N ASN A 11 30.40 57.70 -4.21
CA ASN A 11 30.72 58.06 -2.80
C ASN A 11 30.39 56.90 -1.86
N LEU A 12 29.24 56.23 -2.05
CA LEU A 12 28.88 55.06 -1.23
C LEU A 12 29.94 53.94 -1.39
N TYR A 13 30.42 53.71 -2.57
CA TYR A 13 31.43 52.67 -2.86
C TYR A 13 32.77 53.01 -2.20
N THR A 14 33.23 54.29 -2.27
CA THR A 14 34.46 54.74 -1.62
C THR A 14 34.37 54.68 -0.12
N ASP A 15 33.22 55.08 0.47
CA ASP A 15 32.97 55.01 1.89
C ASP A 15 32.98 53.56 2.43
N VAL A 16 32.38 52.62 1.70
CA VAL A 16 32.43 51.19 2.03
C VAL A 16 33.86 50.63 1.95
N LEU A 17 34.62 51.04 0.94
CA LEU A 17 36.01 50.61 0.80
C LEU A 17 36.93 51.13 1.92
N ALA A 18 36.63 52.26 2.52
CA ALA A 18 37.37 52.83 3.64
C ALA A 18 37.11 52.14 5.00
N GLN A 19 36.04 51.34 5.10
CA GLN A 19 35.65 50.68 6.36
C GLN A 19 36.55 49.49 6.71
N PRO A 20 36.66 49.11 8.00
CA PRO A 20 37.32 47.90 8.45
C PRO A 20 36.73 46.64 7.84
N LEU A 21 37.56 45.59 7.73
CA LEU A 21 37.18 44.32 7.09
C LEU A 21 35.87 43.74 7.64
N ILE A 22 35.70 43.81 8.95
CA ILE A 22 34.48 43.29 9.63
C ILE A 22 33.21 43.98 9.13
N ILE A 23 33.25 45.32 8.98
CA ILE A 23 32.10 46.10 8.49
C ILE A 23 31.80 45.77 7.03
N LYS A 24 32.82 45.59 6.19
CA LYS A 24 32.63 45.14 4.79
C LYS A 24 31.93 43.79 4.68
N VAL A 25 32.35 42.84 5.53
CA VAL A 25 31.71 41.52 5.61
C VAL A 25 30.24 41.64 6.06
N CYS A 26 29.94 42.45 7.08
CA CYS A 26 28.58 42.70 7.52
C CYS A 26 27.70 43.30 6.39
N ILE A 27 28.23 44.31 5.70
CA ILE A 27 27.55 44.96 4.55
C ILE A 27 27.26 43.93 3.46
N PHE A 28 28.23 43.07 3.12
CA PHE A 28 28.05 41.99 2.13
C PHE A 28 26.91 41.02 2.53
N PHE A 29 26.87 40.59 3.80
CA PHE A 29 25.78 39.71 4.27
C PHE A 29 24.42 40.39 4.27
N ILE A 30 24.36 41.69 4.61
CA ILE A 30 23.09 42.45 4.54
C ILE A 30 22.61 42.54 3.10
N PHE A 31 23.46 42.89 2.13
CA PHE A 31 23.06 42.95 0.72
C PHE A 31 22.69 41.60 0.16
N SER A 32 23.44 40.56 0.50
CA SER A 32 23.11 39.18 0.06
C SER A 32 21.78 38.72 0.66
N GLY A 33 21.49 39.00 1.90
CA GLY A 33 20.21 38.73 2.57
C GLY A 33 19.04 39.45 1.90
N ILE A 34 19.19 40.76 1.60
CA ILE A 34 18.19 41.53 0.86
C ILE A 34 17.95 40.93 -0.54
N LEU A 35 19.01 40.57 -1.26
CA LEU A 35 18.92 39.98 -2.58
C LEU A 35 18.15 38.64 -2.53
N ILE A 36 18.50 37.78 -1.58
CA ILE A 36 17.79 36.48 -1.38
C ILE A 36 16.30 36.73 -1.06
N ALA A 37 16.01 37.72 -0.20
CA ALA A 37 14.61 38.06 0.13
C ALA A 37 13.82 38.55 -1.11
N ILE A 38 14.43 39.39 -1.95
CA ILE A 38 13.82 39.85 -3.20
C ILE A 38 13.56 38.70 -4.18
N ILE A 39 14.54 37.78 -4.34
CA ILE A 39 14.39 36.60 -5.20
C ILE A 39 13.26 35.69 -4.66
N ALA A 40 13.24 35.43 -3.37
CA ALA A 40 12.20 34.61 -2.74
C ALA A 40 10.81 35.23 -2.92
N PHE A 41 10.64 36.53 -2.62
CA PHE A 41 9.39 37.26 -2.79
C PHE A 41 8.91 37.25 -4.27
N SER A 42 9.83 37.53 -5.20
CA SER A 42 9.52 37.51 -6.63
C SER A 42 9.09 36.11 -7.09
N SER A 43 9.79 35.06 -6.62
CA SER A 43 9.44 33.67 -6.93
C SER A 43 8.04 33.29 -6.44
N VAL A 44 7.71 33.65 -5.18
CA VAL A 44 6.38 33.40 -4.60
C VAL A 44 5.30 34.18 -5.38
N SER A 45 5.55 35.43 -5.73
CA SER A 45 4.62 36.27 -6.50
C SER A 45 4.34 35.71 -7.89
N ILE A 46 5.37 35.25 -8.59
CA ILE A 46 5.23 34.59 -9.91
C ILE A 46 4.44 33.29 -9.78
N ILE A 47 4.74 32.45 -8.78
CA ILE A 47 4.02 31.18 -8.55
C ILE A 47 2.55 31.48 -8.26
N ARG A 48 2.25 32.45 -7.40
CA ARG A 48 0.89 32.86 -7.05
C ARG A 48 0.13 33.40 -8.25
N TYR A 49 0.76 34.24 -9.07
CA TYR A 49 0.14 34.77 -10.30
C TYR A 49 -0.21 33.64 -11.28
N ARG A 50 0.73 32.70 -11.51
CA ARG A 50 0.50 31.52 -12.37
C ARG A 50 -0.61 30.63 -11.85
N TYR A 51 -0.65 30.44 -10.52
CA TYR A 51 -1.69 29.66 -9.88
C TYR A 51 -3.07 30.32 -10.04
N ASN A 52 -3.19 31.60 -9.73
CA ASN A 52 -4.45 32.34 -9.84
C ASN A 52 -4.97 32.37 -11.29
N LYS A 53 -4.09 32.59 -12.27
CA LYS A 53 -4.46 32.54 -13.69
C LYS A 53 -4.98 31.17 -14.10
N LYS A 54 -4.31 30.12 -13.65
CA LYS A 54 -4.76 28.73 -13.91
C LYS A 54 -6.12 28.45 -13.28
N GLU A 55 -6.33 28.91 -12.06
CA GLU A 55 -7.59 28.71 -11.34
C GLU A 55 -8.74 29.49 -11.98
N GLU A 56 -8.48 30.71 -12.47
CA GLU A 56 -9.45 31.49 -13.26
C GLU A 56 -9.84 30.78 -14.56
N GLU A 57 -8.87 30.21 -15.29
CA GLU A 57 -9.15 29.39 -16.47
C GLU A 57 -10.01 28.16 -16.11
N ARG A 58 -9.70 27.48 -15.03
CA ARG A 58 -10.47 26.33 -14.54
C ARG A 58 -11.90 26.70 -14.15
N SER A 59 -12.08 27.79 -13.42
CA SER A 59 -13.39 28.23 -12.94
C SER A 59 -14.33 28.60 -14.11
N LYS A 60 -13.80 29.02 -15.25
CA LYS A 60 -14.58 29.30 -16.48
C LYS A 60 -14.90 28.03 -17.28
N LEU A 61 -14.03 26.99 -17.21
CA LEU A 61 -14.20 25.77 -18.00
C LEU A 61 -15.03 24.69 -17.28
N ILE A 62 -14.92 24.60 -15.95
CA ILE A 62 -15.64 23.60 -15.16
C ILE A 62 -17.15 23.65 -15.39
N PRO A 63 -17.85 24.81 -15.29
CA PRO A 63 -19.28 24.85 -15.50
C PRO A 63 -19.69 24.41 -16.91
N LYS A 64 -18.87 24.70 -17.92
CA LYS A 64 -19.16 24.31 -19.32
C LYS A 64 -19.09 22.80 -19.51
N ILE A 65 -18.05 22.16 -18.90
CA ILE A 65 -17.89 20.69 -18.94
C ILE A 65 -19.00 20.02 -18.14
N ASP A 66 -19.32 20.55 -16.95
CA ASP A 66 -20.36 20.00 -16.10
C ASP A 66 -21.75 20.12 -16.74
N ASN A 67 -22.08 21.25 -17.37
CA ASN A 67 -23.33 21.40 -18.10
C ASN A 67 -23.41 20.41 -19.27
N TYR A 68 -22.30 20.21 -20.01
CA TYR A 68 -22.26 19.24 -21.09
C TYR A 68 -22.50 17.82 -20.55
N PHE A 69 -21.85 17.43 -19.46
CA PHE A 69 -22.07 16.11 -18.85
C PHE A 69 -23.47 15.97 -18.25
N ASN A 70 -24.04 17.03 -17.66
CA ASN A 70 -25.41 17.00 -17.19
C ASN A 70 -26.40 16.78 -18.36
N ASP A 71 -26.19 17.45 -19.49
CA ASP A 71 -27.01 17.26 -20.66
C ASP A 71 -26.87 15.86 -21.23
N LEU A 72 -25.64 15.34 -21.33
CA LEU A 72 -25.34 14.03 -21.89
C LEU A 72 -25.91 12.90 -21.05
N TYR A 73 -25.71 12.93 -19.71
CA TYR A 73 -26.03 11.82 -18.83
C TYR A 73 -27.38 11.92 -18.11
N LEU A 74 -27.87 13.14 -17.81
CA LEU A 74 -29.06 13.32 -16.99
C LEU A 74 -30.29 13.67 -17.81
N LYS A 75 -30.14 14.32 -18.98
CA LYS A 75 -31.26 14.67 -19.84
C LYS A 75 -31.59 13.62 -20.91
N ASN A 76 -30.98 12.43 -20.82
CA ASN A 76 -31.18 11.33 -21.79
C ASN A 76 -31.06 11.76 -23.27
N ILE A 77 -30.15 12.65 -23.58
CA ILE A 77 -29.73 12.87 -24.95
C ILE A 77 -28.89 11.63 -25.29
N GLY A 78 -29.50 10.63 -25.90
CA GLY A 78 -28.85 9.34 -26.19
C GLY A 78 -27.54 9.54 -26.94
N PHE A 79 -26.57 8.69 -26.66
CA PHE A 79 -25.23 8.71 -27.28
C PHE A 79 -25.23 8.41 -28.78
N GLU A 80 -26.39 8.04 -29.36
CA GLU A 80 -26.48 7.47 -30.72
C GLU A 80 -26.22 8.45 -31.85
N ASN A 81 -26.40 9.79 -31.63
CA ASN A 81 -26.26 10.81 -32.67
C ASN A 81 -25.38 11.99 -32.21
N VAL A 82 -24.51 11.82 -31.22
CA VAL A 82 -23.74 12.91 -30.63
C VAL A 82 -22.28 12.80 -31.03
N ASP A 83 -21.72 13.78 -31.72
CA ASP A 83 -20.26 13.91 -31.89
C ASP A 83 -19.67 14.58 -30.63
N ILE A 84 -19.42 13.76 -29.61
CA ILE A 84 -18.87 14.17 -28.30
C ILE A 84 -17.64 15.07 -28.47
N LYS A 85 -16.75 14.73 -29.40
CA LYS A 85 -15.51 15.48 -29.63
C LYS A 85 -15.77 16.86 -30.18
N GLN A 86 -16.67 16.97 -31.14
CA GLN A 86 -17.04 18.24 -31.75
C GLN A 86 -17.80 19.12 -30.76
N ASP A 87 -18.74 18.56 -30.03
CA ASP A 87 -19.61 19.32 -29.10
C ASP A 87 -18.79 19.87 -27.93
N ILE A 88 -17.90 19.07 -27.36
CA ILE A 88 -16.96 19.53 -26.32
C ILE A 88 -16.03 20.60 -26.90
N ALA A 89 -15.49 20.40 -28.12
CA ALA A 89 -14.62 21.38 -28.75
C ALA A 89 -15.34 22.71 -29.02
N VAL A 90 -16.62 22.70 -29.37
CA VAL A 90 -17.45 23.90 -29.51
C VAL A 90 -17.62 24.60 -28.13
N SER A 91 -17.89 23.85 -27.08
CA SER A 91 -18.17 24.42 -25.76
C SER A 91 -16.92 25.02 -25.07
N ILE A 92 -15.77 24.38 -25.18
CA ILE A 92 -14.54 24.78 -24.47
C ILE A 92 -13.38 25.18 -25.38
N GLY A 93 -13.57 25.11 -26.71
CA GLY A 93 -12.55 25.38 -27.71
C GLY A 93 -11.52 24.24 -27.86
N LYS A 94 -10.48 24.48 -28.66
CA LYS A 94 -9.45 23.45 -28.97
C LYS A 94 -9.02 22.63 -27.77
N LEU A 95 -9.08 21.31 -27.89
CA LEU A 95 -8.66 20.36 -26.88
C LEU A 95 -7.15 20.37 -26.73
N THR A 96 -6.67 20.69 -25.54
CA THR A 96 -5.26 20.64 -25.14
C THR A 96 -5.11 19.64 -24.00
N ASN A 97 -3.88 19.13 -23.77
CA ASN A 97 -3.62 18.19 -22.68
C ASN A 97 -4.15 18.68 -21.31
N LYS A 98 -4.06 19.99 -21.03
CA LYS A 98 -4.60 20.57 -19.79
C LYS A 98 -6.14 20.49 -19.71
N LYS A 99 -6.83 20.68 -20.83
CA LYS A 99 -8.30 20.56 -20.89
C LYS A 99 -8.71 19.09 -20.81
N LEU A 100 -7.98 18.18 -21.46
CA LEU A 100 -8.20 16.74 -21.32
C LEU A 100 -8.03 16.29 -19.86
N ASP A 101 -7.00 16.78 -19.14
CA ASP A 101 -6.84 16.53 -17.70
C ASP A 101 -8.06 17.01 -16.89
N LEU A 102 -8.64 18.16 -17.25
CA LEU A 102 -9.82 18.68 -16.57
C LEU A 102 -11.06 17.85 -16.89
N ILE A 103 -11.24 17.44 -18.15
CA ILE A 103 -12.33 16.55 -18.57
C ILE A 103 -12.25 15.22 -17.82
N VAL A 104 -11.08 14.61 -17.72
CA VAL A 104 -10.85 13.37 -16.96
C VAL A 104 -11.26 13.57 -15.49
N GLU A 105 -10.81 14.65 -14.87
CA GLU A 105 -11.14 14.96 -13.47
C GLU A 105 -12.68 15.10 -13.28
N ARG A 106 -13.36 15.80 -14.18
CA ARG A 106 -14.82 15.98 -14.11
C ARG A 106 -15.57 14.67 -14.39
N LEU A 107 -15.12 13.88 -15.36
CA LEU A 107 -15.71 12.59 -15.69
C LEU A 107 -15.63 11.60 -14.51
N ILE A 108 -14.50 11.57 -13.78
CA ILE A 108 -14.36 10.76 -12.56
C ILE A 108 -15.37 11.21 -11.50
N LEU A 109 -15.53 12.52 -11.28
CA LEU A 109 -16.48 13.05 -10.31
C LEU A 109 -17.93 12.72 -10.70
N PHE A 110 -18.28 12.83 -11.99
CA PHE A 110 -19.59 12.44 -12.49
C PHE A 110 -19.85 10.94 -12.32
N LYS A 111 -18.89 10.10 -12.71
CA LYS A 111 -18.98 8.65 -12.51
C LYS A 111 -19.27 8.28 -11.06
N HIS A 112 -18.56 8.91 -10.13
CA HIS A 112 -18.71 8.62 -8.70
C HIS A 112 -20.03 9.14 -8.11
N ASN A 113 -20.39 10.39 -8.41
CA ASN A 113 -21.57 11.05 -7.81
C ASN A 113 -22.88 10.49 -8.34
N PHE A 114 -22.94 10.16 -9.63
CA PHE A 114 -24.16 9.70 -10.31
C PHE A 114 -24.19 8.20 -10.58
N LYS A 115 -23.15 7.44 -10.09
CA LYS A 115 -23.01 6.00 -10.32
C LYS A 115 -23.21 5.62 -11.80
N LEU A 116 -22.58 6.39 -12.68
CA LEU A 116 -22.74 6.21 -14.13
C LEU A 116 -22.33 4.79 -14.54
N GLU A 117 -23.10 4.22 -15.45
CA GLU A 117 -22.75 2.95 -16.08
C GLU A 117 -21.42 3.05 -16.86
N ASN A 118 -20.64 2.00 -16.83
CA ASN A 118 -19.33 1.98 -17.47
C ASN A 118 -19.41 2.25 -18.98
N GLU A 119 -20.49 1.86 -19.66
CA GLU A 119 -20.65 2.06 -21.09
C GLU A 119 -20.65 3.54 -21.50
N GLY A 120 -21.42 4.38 -20.81
CA GLY A 120 -21.45 5.82 -21.10
C GLY A 120 -20.10 6.51 -20.84
N VAL A 121 -19.37 6.07 -19.80
CA VAL A 121 -18.01 6.56 -19.53
C VAL A 121 -17.04 6.15 -20.63
N LEU A 122 -17.10 4.89 -21.07
CA LEU A 122 -16.25 4.37 -22.15
C LEU A 122 -16.46 5.13 -23.45
N ARG A 123 -17.70 5.44 -23.84
CA ARG A 123 -17.98 6.22 -25.05
C ARG A 123 -17.33 7.61 -25.04
N VAL A 124 -17.37 8.32 -23.92
CA VAL A 124 -16.69 9.62 -23.77
C VAL A 124 -15.18 9.44 -23.85
N MET A 125 -14.65 8.38 -23.28
CA MET A 125 -13.21 8.09 -23.30
C MET A 125 -12.71 7.79 -24.71
N GLU A 126 -13.41 6.94 -25.43
CA GLU A 126 -13.10 6.58 -26.83
C GLU A 126 -13.19 7.83 -27.74
N ALA A 127 -14.30 8.57 -27.65
CA ALA A 127 -14.51 9.76 -28.49
C ALA A 127 -13.41 10.82 -28.33
N LEU A 128 -12.88 10.98 -27.11
CA LEU A 128 -11.83 11.95 -26.79
C LEU A 128 -10.43 11.35 -26.72
N ASN A 129 -10.28 10.05 -26.98
CA ASN A 129 -9.01 9.31 -26.91
C ASN A 129 -8.30 9.50 -25.54
N LEU A 130 -9.10 9.46 -24.44
CA LEU A 130 -8.60 9.75 -23.09
C LEU A 130 -7.73 8.62 -22.53
N ASP A 131 -7.92 7.38 -22.97
CA ASP A 131 -7.08 6.22 -22.66
C ASP A 131 -5.63 6.47 -23.07
N ASN A 132 -5.37 6.78 -24.33
CA ASN A 132 -4.02 7.11 -24.81
C ASN A 132 -3.45 8.35 -24.10
N HIS A 133 -4.28 9.38 -23.85
CA HIS A 133 -3.84 10.55 -23.08
C HIS A 133 -3.38 10.19 -21.65
N LEU A 134 -4.06 9.27 -20.99
CA LEU A 134 -3.71 8.82 -19.65
C LEU A 134 -2.47 7.91 -19.65
N ILE A 135 -2.33 7.04 -20.65
CA ILE A 135 -1.16 6.17 -20.83
C ILE A 135 0.10 7.02 -21.15
N ASP A 136 0.00 8.00 -22.02
CA ASP A 136 1.09 8.93 -22.33
C ASP A 136 1.59 9.67 -21.08
N LYS A 137 0.71 9.97 -20.12
CA LYS A 137 1.10 10.52 -18.82
C LYS A 137 2.04 9.61 -18.03
N LEU A 138 1.95 8.30 -18.19
CA LEU A 138 2.79 7.34 -17.48
C LEU A 138 4.22 7.31 -18.05
N GLY A 139 4.40 7.66 -19.32
CA GLY A 139 5.69 7.65 -19.99
C GLY A 139 6.65 8.74 -19.48
N PHE A 140 6.64 9.89 -20.15
CA PHE A 140 7.60 10.98 -19.94
C PHE A 140 7.11 12.06 -18.97
N SER A 141 6.73 11.70 -17.74
CA SER A 141 6.22 12.67 -16.79
C SER A 141 6.88 12.59 -15.42
N THR A 142 6.65 13.63 -14.59
CA THR A 142 7.12 13.64 -13.20
C THR A 142 6.42 12.55 -12.38
N THR A 143 7.08 12.08 -11.30
CA THR A 143 6.50 11.11 -10.34
C THR A 143 5.06 11.45 -9.96
N LYS A 144 4.81 12.71 -9.59
CA LYS A 144 3.46 13.17 -9.21
C LYS A 144 2.41 13.01 -10.30
N ARG A 145 2.79 13.25 -11.57
CA ARG A 145 1.89 13.07 -12.72
C ARG A 145 1.62 11.60 -13.01
N LYS A 146 2.64 10.73 -12.89
CA LYS A 146 2.47 9.28 -13.04
C LYS A 146 1.50 8.72 -12.00
N ILE A 147 1.71 9.06 -10.73
CA ILE A 147 0.82 8.64 -9.62
C ILE A 147 -0.61 9.09 -9.90
N ARG A 148 -0.80 10.34 -10.33
CA ARG A 148 -2.13 10.85 -10.70
C ARG A 148 -2.71 10.06 -11.89
N GLY A 149 -1.92 9.76 -12.92
CA GLY A 149 -2.35 8.95 -14.07
C GLY A 149 -2.84 7.55 -13.66
N PHE A 150 -2.12 6.83 -12.80
CA PHE A 150 -2.58 5.54 -12.28
C PHE A 150 -3.92 5.64 -11.54
N LYS A 151 -4.09 6.67 -10.69
CA LYS A 151 -5.36 6.89 -9.99
C LYS A 151 -6.51 7.20 -10.94
N GLU A 152 -6.27 8.02 -11.94
CA GLU A 152 -7.26 8.38 -12.96
C GLU A 152 -7.68 7.16 -13.78
N LEU A 153 -6.71 6.34 -14.25
CA LEU A 153 -6.98 5.07 -14.94
C LEU A 153 -7.81 4.12 -14.07
N ALA A 154 -7.41 3.93 -12.82
CA ALA A 154 -8.10 3.04 -11.89
C ALA A 154 -9.53 3.51 -11.57
N ASN A 155 -9.78 4.82 -11.46
CA ASN A 155 -11.10 5.38 -11.18
C ASN A 155 -12.04 5.31 -12.38
N LEU A 156 -11.52 5.47 -13.58
CA LEU A 156 -12.30 5.33 -14.80
C LEU A 156 -12.56 3.88 -15.17
N ALA A 157 -11.82 2.94 -14.58
CA ALA A 157 -11.83 1.51 -14.92
C ALA A 157 -11.50 1.27 -16.40
N VAL A 158 -10.52 2.01 -16.90
CA VAL A 158 -10.04 1.91 -18.29
C VAL A 158 -9.34 0.59 -18.49
N SER A 159 -9.68 -0.12 -19.53
CA SER A 159 -8.90 -1.28 -19.95
C SER A 159 -7.58 -0.82 -20.56
N ALA A 160 -6.56 -0.63 -19.74
CA ALA A 160 -5.20 -0.50 -20.22
C ALA A 160 -4.61 -1.89 -20.52
N HIS A 161 -3.72 -1.98 -21.50
CA HIS A 161 -3.03 -3.24 -21.76
C HIS A 161 -2.09 -3.56 -20.61
N ASP A 162 -2.11 -4.81 -20.15
CA ASP A 162 -1.23 -5.28 -19.06
C ASP A 162 0.24 -4.95 -19.32
N SER A 163 0.68 -4.98 -20.60
CA SER A 163 2.04 -4.62 -21.02
C SER A 163 2.43 -3.16 -20.74
N GLU A 164 1.46 -2.26 -20.65
CA GLU A 164 1.70 -0.83 -20.39
C GLU A 164 1.81 -0.52 -18.91
N LEU A 165 1.10 -1.25 -18.06
CA LEU A 165 1.08 -1.01 -16.62
C LEU A 165 2.11 -1.85 -15.87
N LEU A 166 2.31 -3.12 -16.27
CA LEU A 166 3.16 -4.09 -15.59
C LEU A 166 4.59 -3.59 -15.33
N PRO A 167 5.30 -2.92 -16.27
CA PRO A 167 6.65 -2.42 -16.01
C PRO A 167 6.76 -1.44 -14.85
N PHE A 168 5.70 -0.67 -14.60
CA PHE A 168 5.68 0.29 -13.48
C PHE A 168 5.48 -0.38 -12.11
N THR A 169 4.96 -1.59 -12.08
CA THR A 169 4.81 -2.39 -10.84
C THR A 169 6.16 -2.82 -10.27
N TYR A 170 7.23 -2.73 -11.06
CA TYR A 170 8.63 -3.00 -10.71
C TYR A 170 9.46 -1.70 -10.58
N SER A 171 8.83 -0.53 -10.61
CA SER A 171 9.53 0.76 -10.53
C SER A 171 10.41 0.84 -9.29
N LYS A 172 11.64 1.39 -9.44
CA LYS A 172 12.53 1.70 -8.32
C LYS A 172 11.91 2.72 -7.36
N ASN A 173 11.09 3.63 -7.89
CA ASN A 173 10.36 4.59 -7.07
C ASN A 173 9.20 3.89 -6.34
N LYS A 174 9.25 3.88 -5.01
CA LYS A 174 8.27 3.18 -4.15
C LYS A 174 6.84 3.69 -4.36
N GLU A 175 6.65 5.00 -4.51
CA GLU A 175 5.32 5.60 -4.68
C GLU A 175 4.70 5.19 -6.02
N ILE A 176 5.49 5.25 -7.12
CA ILE A 176 5.05 4.80 -8.43
C ILE A 176 4.70 3.30 -8.39
N ARG A 177 5.57 2.48 -7.80
CA ARG A 177 5.38 1.03 -7.71
C ARG A 177 4.10 0.67 -6.95
N SER A 178 3.83 1.32 -5.82
CA SER A 178 2.62 1.09 -5.02
C SER A 178 1.35 1.44 -5.80
N GLU A 179 1.29 2.62 -6.41
CA GLU A 179 0.13 3.05 -7.19
C GLU A 179 -0.06 2.23 -8.48
N ALA A 180 1.04 1.84 -9.14
CA ALA A 180 0.98 0.96 -10.31
C ALA A 180 0.42 -0.43 -9.95
N ARG A 181 0.84 -1.03 -8.84
CA ARG A 181 0.29 -2.30 -8.35
C ARG A 181 -1.20 -2.18 -8.02
N SER A 182 -1.61 -1.10 -7.36
CA SER A 182 -3.02 -0.83 -7.08
C SER A 182 -3.84 -0.71 -8.36
N ALA A 183 -3.35 0.06 -9.34
CA ALA A 183 -4.03 0.21 -10.63
C ALA A 183 -4.05 -1.12 -11.41
N TYR A 184 -2.94 -1.87 -11.41
CA TYR A 184 -2.81 -3.15 -12.10
C TYR A 184 -3.79 -4.20 -11.55
N LEU A 185 -3.89 -4.34 -10.22
CA LEU A 185 -4.88 -5.21 -9.56
C LEU A 185 -6.31 -4.93 -10.02
N LYS A 186 -6.64 -3.65 -10.24
CA LYS A 186 -8.00 -3.23 -10.60
C LYS A 186 -8.29 -3.36 -12.09
N LEU A 187 -7.28 -3.19 -12.93
CA LEU A 187 -7.44 -3.01 -14.37
C LEU A 187 -7.04 -4.22 -15.20
N SER A 188 -6.12 -5.06 -14.71
CA SER A 188 -5.70 -6.27 -15.43
C SER A 188 -6.85 -7.25 -15.57
N LYS A 189 -7.09 -7.69 -16.82
CA LYS A 189 -8.14 -8.68 -17.15
C LYS A 189 -7.62 -10.12 -17.14
N ASN A 190 -6.30 -10.32 -17.26
CA ASN A 190 -5.69 -11.63 -17.41
C ASN A 190 -5.21 -12.20 -16.08
N ASP A 191 -4.23 -11.55 -15.46
CA ASP A 191 -3.65 -11.97 -14.17
C ASP A 191 -3.32 -10.74 -13.33
N PRO A 192 -4.26 -10.29 -12.48
CA PRO A 192 -4.07 -9.11 -11.62
C PRO A 192 -2.88 -9.20 -10.66
N PHE A 193 -2.38 -10.41 -10.41
CA PHE A 193 -1.29 -10.68 -9.47
C PHE A 193 0.05 -10.99 -10.14
N LYS A 194 0.12 -10.89 -11.48
CA LYS A 194 1.32 -11.22 -12.26
C LYS A 194 2.60 -10.50 -11.78
N PHE A 195 2.48 -9.33 -11.21
CA PHE A 195 3.62 -8.58 -10.68
C PHE A 195 4.37 -9.29 -9.53
N PHE A 196 3.78 -10.34 -8.92
CA PHE A 196 4.51 -11.16 -7.95
C PHE A 196 5.52 -12.11 -8.60
N ASP A 197 5.36 -12.43 -9.89
CA ASP A 197 6.24 -13.36 -10.60
C ASP A 197 7.70 -12.84 -10.66
N GLU A 198 7.88 -11.53 -10.74
CA GLU A 198 9.18 -10.87 -10.86
C GLU A 198 9.46 -9.84 -9.75
N ALA A 199 8.73 -9.93 -8.62
CA ALA A 199 8.89 -8.98 -7.52
C ALA A 199 10.21 -9.23 -6.77
N ASN A 200 11.25 -8.48 -7.13
CA ASN A 200 12.59 -8.58 -6.53
C ASN A 200 12.77 -7.64 -5.32
N GLU A 201 11.99 -6.56 -5.23
CA GLU A 201 12.10 -5.63 -4.12
C GLU A 201 11.43 -6.16 -2.86
N TYR A 202 12.02 -5.80 -1.73
CA TYR A 202 11.47 -6.15 -0.43
C TYR A 202 10.11 -5.46 -0.19
N LEU A 203 9.08 -6.25 0.10
CA LEU A 203 7.77 -5.79 0.53
C LEU A 203 7.79 -5.54 2.03
N THR A 204 7.84 -4.27 2.44
CA THR A 204 7.75 -3.93 3.87
C THR A 204 6.38 -4.32 4.44
N GLN A 205 6.27 -4.42 5.76
CA GLN A 205 4.96 -4.69 6.41
C GLN A 205 3.90 -3.66 5.98
N TRP A 206 4.29 -2.40 5.83
CA TRP A 206 3.38 -1.36 5.34
C TRP A 206 2.93 -1.61 3.89
N ASP A 207 3.84 -2.00 3.00
CA ASP A 207 3.48 -2.35 1.62
C ASP A 207 2.50 -3.52 1.57
N GLN A 208 2.68 -4.53 2.44
CA GLN A 208 1.77 -5.68 2.57
C GLN A 208 0.37 -5.26 3.04
N ILE A 209 0.29 -4.36 4.04
CA ILE A 209 -0.99 -3.81 4.55
C ILE A 209 -1.72 -3.03 3.45
N VAL A 210 -1.00 -2.14 2.75
CA VAL A 210 -1.56 -1.35 1.65
C VAL A 210 -2.05 -2.25 0.52
N LEU A 211 -1.27 -3.26 0.16
CA LEU A 211 -1.66 -4.20 -0.89
C LEU A 211 -2.91 -5.01 -0.51
N LEU A 212 -2.99 -5.51 0.72
CA LEU A 212 -4.19 -6.18 1.23
C LEU A 212 -5.40 -5.24 1.24
N ALA A 213 -5.22 -3.96 1.64
CA ALA A 213 -6.31 -2.99 1.60
C ALA A 213 -6.84 -2.80 0.16
N HIS A 214 -5.96 -2.71 -0.84
CA HIS A 214 -6.37 -2.64 -2.24
C HIS A 214 -7.11 -3.91 -2.70
N ILE A 215 -6.59 -5.10 -2.36
CA ILE A 215 -7.25 -6.38 -2.69
C ILE A 215 -8.69 -6.41 -2.14
N LYS A 216 -8.89 -5.94 -0.90
CA LYS A 216 -10.22 -5.90 -0.26
C LYS A 216 -11.21 -4.91 -0.90
N THR A 217 -10.72 -3.85 -1.53
CA THR A 217 -11.58 -2.79 -2.09
C THR A 217 -12.01 -3.06 -3.52
N ILE A 218 -11.45 -4.07 -4.18
CA ILE A 218 -11.77 -4.40 -5.56
C ILE A 218 -12.89 -5.45 -5.57
N GLU A 219 -14.07 -5.03 -6.05
CA GLU A 219 -15.20 -5.93 -6.24
C GLU A 219 -14.90 -6.97 -7.33
N ASN A 220 -15.30 -8.21 -7.10
CA ASN A 220 -15.15 -9.33 -8.05
C ASN A 220 -13.69 -9.62 -8.48
N LEU A 221 -12.70 -9.28 -7.67
CA LEU A 221 -11.32 -9.65 -7.94
C LEU A 221 -11.16 -11.17 -7.85
N ALA A 222 -10.68 -11.78 -8.93
CA ALA A 222 -10.33 -13.19 -8.93
C ALA A 222 -9.10 -13.41 -8.03
N ILE A 223 -9.32 -14.05 -6.89
CA ILE A 223 -8.25 -14.36 -5.92
C ILE A 223 -7.53 -15.62 -6.39
N PRO A 224 -6.22 -15.55 -6.68
CA PRO A 224 -5.44 -16.70 -7.11
C PRO A 224 -5.12 -17.62 -5.93
N ASN A 225 -4.67 -18.83 -6.24
CA ASN A 225 -4.01 -19.67 -5.24
C ASN A 225 -2.60 -19.12 -4.97
N PHE A 226 -2.39 -18.56 -3.76
CA PHE A 226 -1.11 -17.95 -3.38
C PHE A 226 0.01 -18.96 -3.14
N SER A 227 -0.28 -20.27 -3.05
CA SER A 227 0.75 -21.32 -2.96
C SER A 227 1.71 -21.32 -4.15
N LYS A 228 1.25 -20.83 -5.32
CA LYS A 228 2.10 -20.64 -6.51
C LYS A 228 3.38 -19.87 -6.14
N TRP A 229 3.26 -18.70 -5.53
CA TRP A 229 4.42 -17.86 -5.18
C TRP A 229 5.17 -18.33 -3.91
N ILE A 230 4.51 -19.05 -3.02
CA ILE A 230 5.18 -19.71 -1.91
C ILE A 230 6.20 -20.72 -2.46
N SER A 231 5.84 -21.49 -3.50
CA SER A 231 6.66 -22.58 -4.00
C SER A 231 7.87 -22.14 -4.83
N TYR A 232 7.78 -21.05 -5.59
CA TYR A 232 8.86 -20.69 -6.50
C TYR A 232 9.45 -19.29 -6.35
N SER A 233 8.86 -18.40 -5.56
CA SER A 233 9.47 -17.09 -5.32
C SER A 233 10.75 -17.21 -4.50
N SER A 234 11.79 -16.47 -4.90
CA SER A 234 13.01 -16.32 -4.09
C SER A 234 12.92 -15.16 -3.09
N ASN A 235 11.89 -14.33 -3.19
CA ASN A 235 11.72 -13.15 -2.35
C ASN A 235 10.97 -13.49 -1.05
N ALA A 236 11.72 -13.54 0.06
CA ALA A 236 11.18 -13.87 1.38
C ALA A 236 9.96 -13.02 1.78
N SER A 237 9.92 -11.74 1.40
CA SER A 237 8.81 -10.85 1.74
C SER A 237 7.55 -11.11 0.90
N VAL A 238 7.70 -11.61 -0.32
CA VAL A 238 6.58 -12.08 -1.16
C VAL A 238 6.03 -13.37 -0.59
N ILE A 239 6.90 -14.33 -0.22
CA ILE A 239 6.49 -15.58 0.42
C ILE A 239 5.72 -15.30 1.71
N SER A 240 6.26 -14.42 2.59
CA SER A 240 5.61 -13.98 3.82
C SER A 240 4.21 -13.41 3.56
N PHE A 241 4.08 -12.53 2.55
CA PHE A 241 2.78 -11.99 2.15
C PHE A 241 1.83 -13.09 1.66
N CYS A 242 2.31 -14.00 0.81
CA CYS A 242 1.48 -15.08 0.25
C CYS A 242 1.01 -16.06 1.34
N LEU A 243 1.85 -16.40 2.33
CA LEU A 243 1.45 -17.18 3.50
C LEU A 243 0.27 -16.53 4.24
N LYS A 244 0.36 -15.22 4.51
CA LYS A 244 -0.73 -14.47 5.15
C LYS A 244 -2.00 -14.43 4.29
N MET A 245 -1.86 -14.37 2.97
CA MET A 245 -3.01 -14.40 2.06
C MET A 245 -3.68 -15.78 2.01
N CYS A 246 -2.89 -16.87 2.04
CA CYS A 246 -3.45 -18.22 2.18
C CYS A 246 -4.32 -18.34 3.44
N ALA A 247 -3.83 -17.86 4.58
CA ALA A 247 -4.59 -17.85 5.82
C ALA A 247 -5.84 -16.93 5.72
N TYR A 248 -5.66 -15.71 5.21
CA TYR A 248 -6.73 -14.72 5.12
C TYR A 248 -7.91 -15.18 4.23
N PHE A 249 -7.60 -15.84 3.10
CA PHE A 249 -8.60 -16.36 2.16
C PHE A 249 -8.96 -17.83 2.41
N ASN A 250 -8.49 -18.41 3.52
CA ASN A 250 -8.73 -19.81 3.91
C ASN A 250 -8.44 -20.81 2.79
N GLN A 251 -7.27 -20.68 2.14
CA GLN A 251 -6.85 -21.53 1.01
C GLN A 251 -6.30 -22.87 1.50
N THR A 252 -7.19 -23.77 1.90
CA THR A 252 -6.82 -25.11 2.43
C THR A 252 -6.07 -25.98 1.42
N GLU A 253 -6.29 -25.78 0.14
CA GLU A 253 -5.53 -26.44 -0.95
C GLU A 253 -4.03 -26.10 -0.93
N SER A 254 -3.63 -25.03 -0.25
CA SER A 254 -2.23 -24.63 -0.12
C SER A 254 -1.47 -25.37 0.98
N ILE A 255 -2.16 -26.13 1.85
CA ILE A 255 -1.57 -26.75 3.04
C ILE A 255 -0.37 -27.63 2.69
N SER A 256 -0.49 -28.48 1.65
CA SER A 256 0.61 -29.36 1.22
C SER A 256 1.88 -28.59 0.84
N SER A 257 1.73 -27.49 0.12
CA SER A 257 2.84 -26.61 -0.25
C SER A 257 3.44 -25.89 0.97
N ILE A 258 2.61 -25.48 1.94
CA ILE A 258 3.05 -24.79 3.15
C ILE A 258 3.82 -25.77 4.07
N ILE A 259 3.41 -27.02 4.15
CA ILE A 259 4.11 -28.06 4.95
C ILE A 259 5.57 -28.20 4.50
N THR A 260 5.89 -28.05 3.22
CA THR A 260 7.28 -28.11 2.75
C THR A 260 8.17 -27.03 3.38
N PHE A 261 7.58 -25.89 3.78
CA PHE A 261 8.28 -24.79 4.43
C PHE A 261 8.66 -25.06 5.89
N LEU A 262 8.18 -26.12 6.49
CA LEU A 262 8.61 -26.55 7.84
C LEU A 262 10.10 -26.89 7.90
N SER A 263 10.74 -27.17 6.76
CA SER A 263 12.17 -27.44 6.63
C SER A 263 12.98 -26.29 5.99
N THR A 264 12.33 -25.13 5.69
CA THR A 264 13.06 -23.99 5.09
C THR A 264 14.18 -23.49 6.00
N PRO A 265 15.36 -23.10 5.46
CA PRO A 265 16.46 -22.56 6.27
C PRO A 265 16.11 -21.26 6.99
N ASN A 266 15.26 -20.43 6.39
CA ASN A 266 14.83 -19.17 6.97
C ASN A 266 13.83 -19.42 8.11
N HIS A 267 14.30 -19.31 9.35
CA HIS A 267 13.49 -19.57 10.55
C HIS A 267 12.29 -18.61 10.73
N LEU A 268 12.37 -17.38 10.23
CA LEU A 268 11.24 -16.45 10.28
C LEU A 268 10.12 -16.89 9.34
N LEU A 269 10.45 -17.22 8.09
CA LEU A 269 9.46 -17.77 7.16
C LEU A 269 8.91 -19.12 7.64
N ARG A 270 9.74 -19.93 8.29
CA ARG A 270 9.31 -21.20 8.90
C ARG A 270 8.27 -20.96 9.99
N ALA A 271 8.51 -19.98 10.87
CA ALA A 271 7.56 -19.63 11.91
C ALA A 271 6.25 -19.11 11.31
N GLU A 272 6.30 -18.25 10.29
CA GLU A 272 5.11 -17.77 9.58
C GLU A 272 4.35 -18.92 8.89
N ALA A 273 5.04 -19.89 8.29
CA ALA A 273 4.42 -21.08 7.70
C ALA A 273 3.71 -21.93 8.76
N ILE A 274 4.33 -22.14 9.92
CA ILE A 274 3.74 -22.85 11.05
C ILE A 274 2.47 -22.15 11.53
N GLU A 275 2.50 -20.83 11.71
CA GLU A 275 1.33 -20.05 12.11
C GLU A 275 0.21 -20.12 11.07
N THR A 276 0.56 -20.05 9.79
CA THR A 276 -0.40 -20.18 8.67
C THR A 276 -1.09 -21.54 8.67
N LEU A 277 -0.34 -22.63 8.94
CA LEU A 277 -0.94 -23.97 9.09
C LEU A 277 -1.92 -24.03 10.27
N GLY A 278 -1.63 -23.29 11.33
CA GLY A 278 -2.57 -23.14 12.45
C GLY A 278 -3.86 -22.42 12.07
N ASP A 279 -3.72 -21.32 11.33
CA ASP A 279 -4.86 -20.52 10.88
C ASP A 279 -5.74 -21.28 9.86
N LEU A 280 -5.12 -22.14 9.04
CA LEU A 280 -5.81 -23.05 8.11
C LEU A 280 -6.33 -24.33 8.79
N HIS A 281 -6.14 -24.52 10.09
CA HIS A 281 -6.51 -25.72 10.83
C HIS A 281 -5.96 -27.03 10.23
N ALA A 282 -4.73 -27.01 9.73
CA ALA A 282 -4.03 -28.12 9.05
C ALA A 282 -3.65 -29.23 10.04
N ARG A 283 -4.59 -30.11 10.42
CA ARG A 283 -4.39 -31.18 11.40
C ARG A 283 -3.35 -32.21 10.96
N GLU A 284 -3.17 -32.38 9.66
CA GLU A 284 -2.14 -33.28 9.06
C GLU A 284 -0.71 -32.84 9.36
N ALA A 285 -0.48 -31.56 9.62
CA ALA A 285 0.85 -31.03 9.97
C ALA A 285 1.25 -31.27 11.44
N GLU A 286 0.30 -31.60 12.32
CA GLU A 286 0.52 -31.75 13.76
C GLU A 286 1.61 -32.73 14.14
N PRO A 287 1.67 -33.98 13.59
CA PRO A 287 2.71 -34.94 13.95
C PRO A 287 4.10 -34.44 13.56
N MET A 288 4.23 -33.82 12.38
CA MET A 288 5.51 -33.31 11.89
C MET A 288 6.01 -32.13 12.74
N MET A 289 5.12 -31.24 13.12
CA MET A 289 5.47 -30.10 14.00
C MET A 289 5.98 -30.57 15.36
N LYS A 290 5.34 -31.56 15.97
CA LYS A 290 5.79 -32.15 17.25
C LYS A 290 7.16 -32.84 17.09
N TYR A 291 7.37 -33.57 16.01
CA TYR A 291 8.64 -34.23 15.72
C TYR A 291 9.80 -33.24 15.57
N LEU A 292 9.55 -32.13 14.87
CA LEU A 292 10.59 -31.12 14.60
C LEU A 292 10.90 -30.22 15.80
N TYR A 293 10.01 -30.12 16.78
CA TYR A 293 9.98 -29.10 17.82
C TYR A 293 11.30 -28.89 18.54
N GLN A 294 11.92 -29.96 19.05
CA GLN A 294 13.14 -29.89 19.87
C GLN A 294 14.34 -29.27 19.14
N ASN A 295 14.40 -29.43 17.83
CA ASN A 295 15.49 -28.93 16.98
C ASN A 295 15.19 -27.55 16.36
N GLN A 296 14.14 -26.87 16.83
CA GLN A 296 13.75 -25.57 16.29
C GLN A 296 14.30 -24.41 17.10
N PRO A 297 14.62 -23.27 16.46
CA PRO A 297 14.81 -22.01 17.16
C PRO A 297 13.55 -21.62 17.96
N THR A 298 13.73 -20.89 19.06
CA THR A 298 12.63 -20.50 19.98
C THR A 298 11.44 -19.86 19.25
N VAL A 299 11.68 -19.02 18.23
CA VAL A 299 10.61 -18.40 17.45
C VAL A 299 9.72 -19.45 16.77
N CYS A 300 10.30 -20.52 16.23
CA CYS A 300 9.54 -21.61 15.62
C CYS A 300 8.86 -22.49 16.69
N GLN A 301 9.54 -22.72 17.82
CA GLN A 301 8.96 -23.47 18.95
C GLN A 301 7.69 -22.77 19.46
N VAL A 302 7.73 -21.45 19.66
CA VAL A 302 6.57 -20.65 20.05
C VAL A 302 5.45 -20.76 18.99
N ALA A 303 5.81 -20.65 17.70
CA ALA A 303 4.84 -20.79 16.62
C ALA A 303 4.18 -22.18 16.61
N ILE A 304 4.95 -23.26 16.85
CA ILE A 304 4.42 -24.63 16.96
C ILE A 304 3.43 -24.72 18.13
N LEU A 305 3.82 -24.26 19.33
CA LEU A 305 2.95 -24.32 20.49
C LEU A 305 1.62 -23.60 20.24
N ARG A 306 1.67 -22.39 19.70
CA ARG A 306 0.47 -21.61 19.33
C ARG A 306 -0.40 -22.33 18.30
N THR A 307 0.25 -22.93 17.30
CA THR A 307 -0.45 -23.68 16.26
C THR A 307 -1.17 -24.91 16.82
N LEU A 308 -0.52 -25.68 17.70
CA LEU A 308 -1.15 -26.81 18.37
C LEU A 308 -2.40 -26.38 19.17
N GLY A 309 -2.35 -25.19 19.78
CA GLY A 309 -3.50 -24.59 20.44
C GLY A 309 -4.65 -24.20 19.48
N LYS A 310 -4.32 -23.74 18.26
CA LYS A 310 -5.32 -23.43 17.22
C LYS A 310 -5.96 -24.70 16.63
N LEU A 311 -5.20 -25.77 16.47
CA LEU A 311 -5.68 -27.05 15.91
C LEU A 311 -6.71 -27.75 16.80
N LYS A 312 -6.62 -27.63 18.11
CA LYS A 312 -7.56 -28.16 19.12
C LYS A 312 -7.91 -29.64 18.94
N THR A 313 -6.95 -30.46 18.53
CA THR A 313 -7.19 -31.89 18.28
C THR A 313 -7.31 -32.72 19.58
N GLY A 314 -6.81 -32.20 20.67
CA GLY A 314 -6.65 -32.93 21.95
C GLY A 314 -5.42 -33.86 21.97
N LYS A 315 -4.86 -34.23 20.81
CA LYS A 315 -3.72 -35.17 20.71
C LYS A 315 -2.38 -34.59 21.17
N SER A 316 -2.32 -33.27 21.35
CA SER A 316 -1.12 -32.54 21.77
C SER A 316 -1.17 -32.08 23.21
N LEU A 317 -2.20 -32.40 23.99
CA LEU A 317 -2.34 -31.93 25.38
C LEU A 317 -1.18 -32.39 26.26
N ASP A 318 -0.83 -33.67 26.20
CA ASP A 318 0.28 -34.23 27.00
C ASP A 318 1.63 -33.59 26.61
N PHE A 319 1.84 -33.36 25.30
CA PHE A 319 3.02 -32.67 24.80
C PHE A 319 3.09 -31.22 25.31
N LEU A 320 1.97 -30.49 25.28
CA LEU A 320 1.88 -29.13 25.78
C LEU A 320 2.09 -29.06 27.29
N ALA A 321 1.56 -30.02 28.04
CA ALA A 321 1.74 -30.14 29.49
C ALA A 321 3.21 -30.41 29.86
N ALA A 322 3.86 -31.30 29.13
CA ALA A 322 5.31 -31.58 29.30
C ALA A 322 6.14 -30.32 29.03
N GLU A 323 5.82 -29.59 27.96
CA GLU A 323 6.55 -28.37 27.61
C GLU A 323 6.30 -27.25 28.63
N PHE A 324 5.10 -27.12 29.18
CA PHE A 324 4.84 -26.22 30.29
C PHE A 324 5.69 -26.55 31.51
N SER A 325 5.82 -27.84 31.87
CA SER A 325 6.51 -28.27 33.06
C SER A 325 8.03 -28.17 32.90
N HIS A 326 8.58 -28.48 31.72
CA HIS A 326 10.02 -28.65 31.46
C HIS A 326 10.58 -27.64 30.44
N GLY A 327 9.78 -26.74 29.91
CA GLY A 327 10.19 -25.76 28.92
C GLY A 327 11.37 -24.90 29.36
N SER A 328 12.32 -24.70 28.44
CA SER A 328 13.63 -24.07 28.70
C SER A 328 13.53 -22.58 29.06
N ASN A 329 12.44 -21.90 28.68
CA ASN A 329 12.24 -20.49 28.99
C ASN A 329 10.75 -20.17 29.25
N VAL A 330 10.54 -18.96 29.79
CA VAL A 330 9.22 -18.46 30.19
C VAL A 330 8.25 -18.35 29.02
N ASP A 331 8.74 -17.96 27.84
CA ASP A 331 7.88 -17.76 26.66
C ASP A 331 7.34 -19.10 26.15
N LEU A 332 8.15 -20.17 26.18
CA LEU A 332 7.70 -21.52 25.84
C LEU A 332 6.65 -22.01 26.84
N ARG A 333 6.92 -21.89 28.14
CA ARG A 333 5.97 -22.28 29.21
C ARG A 333 4.65 -21.52 29.08
N LYS A 334 4.67 -20.19 28.87
CA LYS A 334 3.47 -19.38 28.68
C LYS A 334 2.67 -19.79 27.45
N ASN A 335 3.33 -19.96 26.30
CA ASN A 335 2.65 -20.33 25.06
C ASN A 335 2.11 -21.77 25.13
N ALA A 336 2.79 -22.72 25.79
CA ALA A 336 2.29 -24.06 26.03
C ALA A 336 1.00 -24.02 26.88
N ALA A 337 1.03 -23.34 28.02
CA ALA A 337 -0.12 -23.22 28.90
C ALA A 337 -1.30 -22.49 28.25
N ASN A 338 -1.05 -21.40 27.48
CA ASN A 338 -2.08 -20.72 26.72
C ASN A 338 -2.72 -21.65 25.67
N SER A 339 -1.91 -22.48 25.03
CA SER A 339 -2.40 -23.44 24.05
C SER A 339 -3.23 -24.57 24.69
N ILE A 340 -2.91 -25.00 25.92
CA ILE A 340 -3.72 -25.97 26.67
C ILE A 340 -5.13 -25.40 26.90
N ILE A 341 -5.26 -24.17 27.40
CA ILE A 341 -6.56 -23.52 27.69
C ILE A 341 -7.47 -23.48 26.44
N THR A 342 -6.92 -23.28 25.27
CA THR A 342 -7.70 -23.22 24.03
C THR A 342 -8.43 -24.53 23.67
N HIS A 343 -8.07 -25.65 24.32
CA HIS A 343 -8.71 -26.96 24.09
C HIS A 343 -10.04 -27.14 24.87
N GLY A 344 -10.57 -26.07 25.48
CA GLY A 344 -11.84 -26.11 26.20
C GLY A 344 -11.80 -26.94 27.48
N GLU A 345 -12.84 -27.75 27.77
CA GLU A 345 -12.99 -28.50 29.04
C GLU A 345 -11.73 -29.34 29.36
N LYS A 346 -11.25 -30.13 28.40
CA LYS A 346 -10.04 -30.96 28.61
C LYS A 346 -8.81 -30.11 28.92
N GLY A 347 -8.69 -28.93 28.31
CA GLY A 347 -7.62 -27.99 28.62
C GLY A 347 -7.71 -27.42 30.03
N ILE A 348 -8.91 -27.08 30.48
CA ILE A 348 -9.17 -26.57 31.84
C ILE A 348 -8.85 -27.64 32.89
N GLU A 349 -9.28 -28.89 32.70
CA GLU A 349 -8.92 -30.03 33.55
C GLU A 349 -7.42 -30.22 33.66
N MET A 350 -6.71 -30.15 32.51
CA MET A 350 -5.24 -30.25 32.45
C MET A 350 -4.58 -29.12 33.24
N ILE A 351 -5.04 -27.88 33.09
CA ILE A 351 -4.52 -26.72 33.83
C ILE A 351 -4.73 -26.88 35.34
N ALA A 352 -5.87 -27.38 35.77
CA ALA A 352 -6.13 -27.66 37.19
C ALA A 352 -5.11 -28.68 37.75
N SER A 353 -4.89 -29.79 37.05
CA SER A 353 -3.90 -30.80 37.43
C SER A 353 -2.46 -30.23 37.45
N LEU A 354 -2.09 -29.38 36.47
CA LEU A 354 -0.79 -28.75 36.44
C LEU A 354 -0.56 -27.77 37.60
N LYS A 355 -1.59 -27.07 38.06
CA LYS A 355 -1.51 -26.17 39.24
C LYS A 355 -1.15 -26.89 40.53
N GLU A 356 -1.64 -28.13 40.72
CA GLU A 356 -1.34 -28.92 41.89
C GLU A 356 0.09 -29.38 41.90
N ASN A 357 0.67 -29.61 40.74
CA ASN A 357 1.98 -30.27 40.57
C ASN A 357 3.15 -29.37 40.13
N THR A 358 2.92 -28.03 40.06
CA THR A 358 3.95 -27.08 39.60
C THR A 358 4.52 -26.24 40.75
N ASP A 359 5.68 -25.63 40.50
CA ASP A 359 6.32 -24.65 41.37
C ASP A 359 5.51 -23.35 41.50
N GLU A 360 5.87 -22.50 42.47
CA GLU A 360 5.21 -21.19 42.65
C GLU A 360 5.25 -20.31 41.41
N TYR A 361 6.34 -20.38 40.65
CA TYR A 361 6.45 -19.63 39.41
C TYR A 361 5.53 -20.17 38.31
N GLY A 362 5.39 -21.48 38.19
CA GLY A 362 4.42 -22.13 37.31
C GLY A 362 2.99 -21.75 37.65
N LYS A 363 2.61 -21.70 38.96
CA LYS A 363 1.31 -21.22 39.41
C LYS A 363 1.04 -19.79 38.98
N LEU A 364 2.03 -18.90 39.07
CA LEU A 364 1.89 -17.51 38.59
C LEU A 364 1.62 -17.45 37.07
N ILE A 365 2.34 -18.26 36.27
CA ILE A 365 2.09 -18.35 34.82
C ILE A 365 0.64 -18.80 34.56
N LEU A 366 0.19 -19.88 35.21
CA LEU A 366 -1.16 -20.42 35.00
C LEU A 366 -2.26 -19.41 35.43
N THR A 367 -2.06 -18.75 36.58
CA THR A 367 -2.98 -17.68 37.01
C THR A 367 -3.02 -16.51 36.06
N HIS A 368 -1.86 -16.13 35.48
CA HIS A 368 -1.77 -15.09 34.49
C HIS A 368 -2.56 -15.40 33.21
N ILE A 369 -2.50 -16.64 32.73
CA ILE A 369 -3.16 -17.07 31.49
C ILE A 369 -4.66 -17.19 31.65
N GLU A 370 -5.15 -17.54 32.83
CA GLU A 370 -6.59 -17.63 33.14
C GLU A 370 -7.27 -16.26 33.25
N ASN A 371 -6.49 -15.18 33.34
CA ASN A 371 -7.03 -13.83 33.37
C ASN A 371 -7.57 -13.42 31.99
N PRO A 372 -8.92 -13.27 31.83
CA PRO A 372 -9.52 -12.95 30.53
C PRO A 372 -9.14 -11.57 29.99
N LEU A 373 -8.57 -10.71 30.83
CA LEU A 373 -8.11 -9.37 30.42
C LEU A 373 -6.71 -9.40 29.78
N ILE A 374 -6.00 -10.51 29.86
CA ILE A 374 -4.64 -10.64 29.33
C ILE A 374 -4.69 -11.36 27.99
N MET A 375 -4.62 -10.60 26.90
CA MET A 375 -4.41 -11.17 25.57
C MET A 375 -2.91 -11.40 25.37
N LEU A 376 -2.47 -12.65 25.34
CA LEU A 376 -1.16 -13.02 24.83
C LEU A 376 -1.18 -12.87 23.30
N LYS A 377 -0.46 -11.86 22.79
CA LYS A 377 -0.26 -11.68 21.34
C LYS A 377 0.85 -12.59 20.84
#